data_a40701add98d402753349f8549f81922
#
_entry.id   a40701add98d402753349f8549f81922
#
_cell.length_a   1.000
_cell.length_b   1.000
_cell.length_c   1.000
_cell.angle_alpha   90.00
_cell.angle_beta   90.00
_cell.angle_gamma   90.00
#
_symmetry.space_group_name_H-M   'P 1'
#
loop_
_entity.id
_entity.type
_entity.pdbx_description
1 polymer ?
#
loop_
_entity_poly.entity_id
_entity_poly.type
_entity_poly.pdbx_seq_one_letter_code
_entity_poly.pdbx_strand_id
1 'polypeptide(L)'
;MSPSQNPPADSAPDSHCSSCGAPYEEGVSGWPRTCASCGAVAYRNPLPVAVALQPVYDIKGTALVVITRTIAPARGGIALPGGFIDHREDWRRAVVRELMEETGIDAASRDVRLADAMSSPDGHLLLFGLLPERPAAALPPPSATDETEGWHLLRTATELAFPLHTVAARAFFEGRYV
;
A
#
# COMPACT_ATOMS: atom_id res chain seq x y z
N MET A 1 6.94 -41.15 -5.71
CA MET A 1 5.88 -40.28 -6.22
C MET A 1 4.83 -40.13 -5.14
N SER A 2 4.90 -39.07 -4.31
CA SER A 2 3.89 -38.80 -3.29
C SER A 2 2.79 -37.95 -3.93
N PRO A 3 1.51 -38.25 -3.67
CA PRO A 3 0.40 -37.46 -4.21
C PRO A 3 0.41 -36.06 -3.58
N SER A 4 0.41 -35.05 -4.44
CA SER A 4 0.13 -33.65 -4.11
C SER A 4 -1.30 -33.59 -3.49
N GLN A 5 -1.39 -33.40 -2.19
CA GLN A 5 -2.67 -33.12 -1.53
C GLN A 5 -2.94 -31.60 -1.69
N ASN A 6 -3.70 -31.26 -2.74
CA ASN A 6 -4.39 -29.97 -2.73
C ASN A 6 -5.34 -29.95 -1.53
N PRO A 7 -5.35 -28.88 -0.73
CA PRO A 7 -6.37 -28.74 0.33
C PRO A 7 -7.76 -28.72 -0.30
N PRO A 8 -8.79 -29.22 0.39
CA PRO A 8 -10.16 -29.23 -0.11
C PRO A 8 -10.62 -27.78 -0.35
N ALA A 9 -11.28 -27.56 -1.48
CA ALA A 9 -11.73 -26.28 -2.01
C ALA A 9 -12.80 -25.54 -1.17
N ASP A 10 -13.13 -26.01 0.03
CA ASP A 10 -14.28 -25.58 0.83
C ASP A 10 -13.95 -25.07 2.26
N SER A 11 -12.68 -24.80 2.58
CA SER A 11 -12.38 -24.23 3.90
C SER A 11 -12.44 -22.70 3.81
N ALA A 12 -13.36 -22.09 4.57
CA ALA A 12 -13.40 -20.64 4.73
C ALA A 12 -12.02 -20.10 5.17
N PRO A 13 -11.60 -18.92 4.70
CA PRO A 13 -10.36 -18.30 5.14
C PRO A 13 -10.24 -18.32 6.67
N ASP A 14 -9.06 -18.66 7.18
CA ASP A 14 -8.78 -18.71 8.62
C ASP A 14 -9.60 -19.77 9.40
N SER A 15 -10.12 -20.80 8.76
CA SER A 15 -10.89 -21.87 9.42
C SER A 15 -10.03 -22.86 10.20
N HIS A 16 -8.71 -22.90 9.94
CA HIS A 16 -7.79 -23.86 10.54
C HIS A 16 -6.57 -23.16 11.19
N CYS A 17 -6.04 -23.80 12.21
CA CYS A 17 -4.82 -23.35 12.88
C CYS A 17 -3.61 -23.46 11.95
N SER A 18 -2.91 -22.35 11.73
CA SER A 18 -1.69 -22.30 10.90
C SER A 18 -0.50 -23.09 11.46
N SER A 19 -0.54 -23.44 12.77
CA SER A 19 0.54 -24.18 13.42
C SER A 19 0.38 -25.69 13.35
N CYS A 20 -0.85 -26.25 13.48
CA CYS A 20 -1.07 -27.69 13.53
C CYS A 20 -2.11 -28.19 12.53
N GLY A 21 -2.76 -27.30 11.78
CA GLY A 21 -3.79 -27.68 10.81
C GLY A 21 -5.15 -28.10 11.41
N ALA A 22 -5.32 -28.08 12.73
CA ALA A 22 -6.61 -28.42 13.35
C ALA A 22 -7.65 -27.33 13.04
N PRO A 23 -8.92 -27.71 12.79
CA PRO A 23 -9.97 -26.72 12.58
C PRO A 23 -10.24 -25.93 13.86
N TYR A 24 -10.57 -24.66 13.73
CA TYR A 24 -11.15 -23.88 14.82
C TYR A 24 -12.61 -24.29 15.04
N GLU A 25 -13.08 -24.16 16.29
CA GLU A 25 -14.47 -24.45 16.64
C GLU A 25 -15.44 -23.55 15.85
N GLU A 26 -16.55 -24.12 15.40
CA GLU A 26 -17.60 -23.37 14.72
C GLU A 26 -18.16 -22.28 15.64
N GLY A 27 -18.36 -21.08 15.10
CA GLY A 27 -18.92 -19.94 15.86
C GLY A 27 -17.88 -19.07 16.59
N VAL A 28 -16.59 -19.42 16.59
CA VAL A 28 -15.52 -18.54 17.11
C VAL A 28 -15.24 -17.45 16.07
N SER A 29 -15.84 -16.27 16.24
CA SER A 29 -15.75 -15.15 15.28
C SER A 29 -14.70 -14.08 15.65
N GLY A 30 -14.09 -14.15 16.83
CA GLY A 30 -13.15 -13.13 17.32
C GLY A 30 -11.68 -13.41 17.02
N TRP A 31 -10.85 -12.39 17.13
CA TRP A 31 -9.39 -12.44 17.14
C TRP A 31 -8.86 -11.79 18.43
N PRO A 32 -7.72 -12.24 19.00
CA PRO A 32 -6.93 -13.42 18.60
C PRO A 32 -7.66 -14.74 18.86
N ARG A 33 -7.25 -15.81 18.14
CA ARG A 33 -7.79 -17.17 18.32
C ARG A 33 -6.77 -18.10 18.96
N THR A 34 -7.17 -18.83 20.01
CA THR A 34 -6.34 -19.88 20.59
C THR A 34 -6.79 -21.25 20.04
N CYS A 35 -5.84 -22.02 19.51
CA CYS A 35 -6.11 -23.36 19.02
C CYS A 35 -6.34 -24.34 20.17
N ALA A 36 -7.50 -25.00 20.20
CA ALA A 36 -7.82 -25.99 21.25
C ALA A 36 -6.92 -27.23 21.19
N SER A 37 -6.38 -27.58 20.00
CA SER A 37 -5.54 -28.76 19.83
C SER A 37 -4.07 -28.55 20.26
N CYS A 38 -3.47 -27.39 19.95
CA CYS A 38 -2.04 -27.17 20.20
C CYS A 38 -1.72 -25.95 21.08
N GLY A 39 -2.72 -25.19 21.51
CA GLY A 39 -2.54 -23.98 22.32
C GLY A 39 -1.95 -22.77 21.60
N ALA A 40 -1.64 -22.86 20.30
CA ALA A 40 -1.09 -21.74 19.55
C ALA A 40 -2.10 -20.60 19.45
N VAL A 41 -1.62 -19.35 19.63
CA VAL A 41 -2.45 -18.15 19.50
C VAL A 41 -2.19 -17.54 18.12
N ALA A 42 -3.25 -17.37 17.35
CA ALA A 42 -3.22 -16.71 16.05
C ALA A 42 -3.82 -15.31 16.13
N TYR A 43 -3.18 -14.36 15.46
CA TYR A 43 -3.62 -12.96 15.34
C TYR A 43 -4.03 -12.68 13.88
N ARG A 44 -4.95 -11.77 13.71
CA ARG A 44 -5.26 -11.20 12.40
C ARG A 44 -4.95 -9.70 12.44
N ASN A 45 -3.75 -9.37 12.00
CA ASN A 45 -3.26 -7.99 12.00
C ASN A 45 -3.62 -7.28 10.70
N PRO A 46 -3.77 -5.94 10.71
CA PRO A 46 -3.85 -5.16 9.48
C PRO A 46 -2.63 -5.41 8.59
N LEU A 47 -2.86 -5.48 7.28
CA LEU A 47 -1.77 -5.54 6.31
C LEU A 47 -1.17 -4.13 6.13
N PRO A 48 0.15 -3.95 6.35
CA PRO A 48 0.77 -2.65 6.21
C PRO A 48 1.02 -2.31 4.74
N VAL A 49 0.70 -1.07 4.35
CA VAL A 49 0.87 -0.52 3.00
C VAL A 49 1.67 0.77 3.09
N ALA A 50 2.71 0.92 2.28
CA ALA A 50 3.48 2.14 2.13
C ALA A 50 2.97 2.92 0.92
N VAL A 51 2.73 4.22 1.09
CA VAL A 51 2.24 5.11 0.02
C VAL A 51 3.14 6.33 -0.07
N ALA A 52 3.62 6.65 -1.27
CA ALA A 52 4.51 7.78 -1.52
C ALA A 52 3.71 9.06 -1.83
N LEU A 53 3.98 10.11 -1.07
CA LEU A 53 3.64 11.49 -1.43
C LEU A 53 4.92 12.13 -1.97
N GLN A 54 5.08 12.19 -3.29
CA GLN A 54 6.20 12.86 -3.94
C GLN A 54 5.74 14.20 -4.51
N PRO A 55 5.98 15.31 -3.80
CA PRO A 55 5.74 16.64 -4.30
C PRO A 55 6.74 17.02 -5.40
N VAL A 56 6.26 17.76 -6.37
CA VAL A 56 7.09 18.36 -7.41
C VAL A 56 6.61 19.78 -7.72
N TYR A 57 7.49 20.61 -8.23
CA TYR A 57 7.13 21.96 -8.66
C TYR A 57 7.61 22.26 -10.07
N ASP A 58 6.85 23.07 -10.77
CA ASP A 58 7.21 23.68 -12.05
C ASP A 58 6.60 25.09 -12.17
N ILE A 59 6.63 25.67 -13.37
CA ILE A 59 6.06 27.02 -13.64
C ILE A 59 4.55 27.11 -13.38
N LYS A 60 3.84 25.96 -13.26
CA LYS A 60 2.40 25.90 -12.96
C LYS A 60 2.12 25.71 -11.45
N GLY A 61 3.16 25.65 -10.62
CA GLY A 61 3.07 25.45 -9.19
C GLY A 61 3.35 24.02 -8.75
N THR A 62 2.98 23.71 -7.50
CA THR A 62 3.19 22.40 -6.87
C THR A 62 2.17 21.36 -7.35
N ALA A 63 2.63 20.12 -7.49
CA ALA A 63 1.84 18.96 -7.86
C ALA A 63 2.29 17.72 -7.07
N LEU A 64 1.49 16.67 -7.07
CA LEU A 64 1.87 15.32 -6.61
C LEU A 64 2.09 14.41 -7.80
N VAL A 65 3.09 13.53 -7.70
CA VAL A 65 3.25 12.40 -8.61
C VAL A 65 2.15 11.37 -8.31
N VAL A 66 1.43 10.97 -9.34
CA VAL A 66 0.40 9.92 -9.31
C VAL A 66 0.60 8.97 -10.48
N ILE A 67 0.00 7.79 -10.41
CA ILE A 67 0.03 6.75 -11.43
C ILE A 67 -1.38 6.45 -11.95
N THR A 68 -1.48 5.92 -13.17
CA THR A 68 -2.69 5.26 -13.66
C THR A 68 -2.48 3.75 -13.58
N ARG A 69 -3.32 3.06 -12.82
CA ARG A 69 -3.21 1.63 -12.54
C ARG A 69 -3.57 0.79 -13.77
N THR A 70 -2.80 -0.29 -14.02
CA THR A 70 -3.13 -1.29 -15.06
C THR A 70 -3.68 -2.60 -14.49
N ILE A 71 -3.63 -2.78 -13.16
CA ILE A 71 -4.04 -4.00 -12.46
C ILE A 71 -5.23 -3.77 -11.53
N ALA A 72 -5.90 -4.85 -11.15
CA ALA A 72 -6.92 -4.85 -10.09
C ALA A 72 -6.26 -4.70 -8.69
N PRO A 73 -6.98 -4.13 -7.72
CA PRO A 73 -8.26 -3.44 -7.84
C PRO A 73 -8.12 -2.06 -8.50
N ALA A 74 -9.25 -1.49 -8.95
CA ALA A 74 -9.32 -0.14 -9.51
C ALA A 74 -8.46 0.10 -10.77
N ARG A 75 -8.44 -0.86 -11.70
CA ARG A 75 -7.79 -0.71 -13.02
C ARG A 75 -8.29 0.53 -13.74
N GLY A 76 -7.38 1.32 -14.32
CA GLY A 76 -7.66 2.62 -14.97
C GLY A 76 -7.84 3.77 -13.99
N GLY A 77 -7.85 3.51 -12.70
CA GLY A 77 -7.94 4.55 -11.67
C GLY A 77 -6.60 5.23 -11.40
N ILE A 78 -6.67 6.49 -10.98
CA ILE A 78 -5.50 7.28 -10.57
C ILE A 78 -5.22 7.00 -9.10
N ALA A 79 -3.95 6.72 -8.76
CA ALA A 79 -3.53 6.46 -7.39
C ALA A 79 -2.21 7.16 -7.07
N LEU A 80 -1.92 7.36 -5.78
CA LEU A 80 -0.57 7.64 -5.30
C LEU A 80 0.26 6.36 -5.45
N PRO A 81 1.56 6.43 -5.78
CA PRO A 81 2.43 5.26 -5.81
C PRO A 81 2.47 4.57 -4.44
N GLY A 82 2.41 3.23 -4.43
CA GLY A 82 2.44 2.50 -3.19
C GLY A 82 1.94 1.06 -3.26
N GLY A 83 2.40 0.25 -2.29
CA GLY A 83 2.08 -1.16 -2.19
C GLY A 83 2.37 -1.73 -0.81
N PHE A 84 2.34 -3.05 -0.69
CA PHE A 84 2.54 -3.73 0.59
C PHE A 84 3.99 -3.59 1.08
N ILE A 85 4.13 -3.44 2.40
CA ILE A 85 5.43 -3.49 3.07
C ILE A 85 5.81 -4.95 3.23
N ASP A 86 6.98 -5.33 2.75
CA ASP A 86 7.50 -6.69 2.82
C ASP A 86 7.87 -7.11 4.25
N HIS A 87 7.90 -8.41 4.49
CA HIS A 87 8.32 -8.94 5.78
C HIS A 87 9.74 -8.47 6.13
N ARG A 88 9.91 -7.80 7.29
CA ARG A 88 11.16 -7.19 7.78
C ARG A 88 11.66 -5.98 6.98
N GLU A 89 10.86 -5.44 6.09
CA GLU A 89 11.17 -4.19 5.40
C GLU A 89 10.88 -2.98 6.29
N ASP A 90 11.79 -2.02 6.31
CA ASP A 90 11.50 -0.69 6.89
C ASP A 90 10.49 0.06 6.03
N TRP A 91 9.46 0.64 6.63
CA TRP A 91 8.38 1.29 5.90
C TRP A 91 8.84 2.45 5.00
N ARG A 92 9.93 3.16 5.36
CA ARG A 92 10.50 4.22 4.50
C ARG A 92 11.18 3.64 3.27
N ARG A 93 11.77 2.44 3.41
CA ARG A 93 12.33 1.70 2.28
C ARG A 93 11.21 1.22 1.36
N ALA A 94 10.10 0.74 1.90
CA ALA A 94 8.93 0.37 1.11
C ALA A 94 8.40 1.57 0.31
N VAL A 95 8.26 2.76 0.93
CA VAL A 95 7.83 3.99 0.22
C VAL A 95 8.72 4.28 -0.99
N VAL A 96 10.04 4.23 -0.85
CA VAL A 96 10.95 4.57 -1.97
C VAL A 96 11.06 3.43 -2.98
N ARG A 97 10.94 2.16 -2.56
CA ARG A 97 10.89 1.00 -3.46
C ARG A 97 9.66 1.08 -4.37
N GLU A 98 8.47 1.25 -3.79
CA GLU A 98 7.21 1.37 -4.54
C GLU A 98 7.24 2.58 -5.50
N LEU A 99 7.74 3.73 -5.04
CA LEU A 99 7.92 4.90 -5.90
C LEU A 99 8.82 4.58 -7.08
N MET A 100 9.94 3.87 -6.86
CA MET A 100 10.87 3.49 -7.91
C MET A 100 10.25 2.48 -8.88
N GLU A 101 9.61 1.42 -8.37
CA GLU A 101 9.02 0.33 -9.16
C GLU A 101 7.89 0.85 -10.08
N GLU A 102 7.04 1.72 -9.57
CA GLU A 102 5.88 2.22 -10.30
C GLU A 102 6.15 3.45 -11.16
N THR A 103 7.22 4.22 -10.87
CA THR A 103 7.46 5.51 -11.55
C THR A 103 8.88 5.70 -12.11
N GLY A 104 9.85 4.87 -11.71
CA GLY A 104 11.25 5.07 -12.02
C GLY A 104 11.91 6.22 -11.25
N ILE A 105 11.23 6.83 -10.28
CA ILE A 105 11.74 7.95 -9.50
C ILE A 105 12.57 7.44 -8.32
N ASP A 106 13.87 7.74 -8.33
CA ASP A 106 14.77 7.41 -7.23
C ASP A 106 14.65 8.40 -6.07
N ALA A 107 14.69 7.88 -4.83
CA ALA A 107 14.64 8.66 -3.60
C ALA A 107 15.39 7.96 -2.46
N ALA A 108 15.85 8.73 -1.48
CA ALA A 108 16.52 8.16 -0.31
C ALA A 108 15.53 7.95 0.85
N SER A 109 15.49 6.75 1.40
CA SER A 109 14.58 6.39 2.50
C SER A 109 14.76 7.24 3.76
N ARG A 110 15.99 7.75 4.02
CA ARG A 110 16.28 8.67 5.13
C ARG A 110 15.54 10.01 5.04
N ASP A 111 15.13 10.41 3.84
CA ASP A 111 14.47 11.69 3.59
C ASP A 111 12.94 11.57 3.67
N VAL A 112 12.42 10.34 3.81
CA VAL A 112 10.99 10.09 3.96
C VAL A 112 10.53 10.45 5.36
N ARG A 113 9.54 11.33 5.47
CA ARG A 113 8.85 11.66 6.72
C ARG A 113 7.45 11.05 6.73
N LEU A 114 6.96 10.63 7.88
CA LEU A 114 5.57 10.20 8.01
C LEU A 114 4.66 11.45 7.90
N ALA A 115 3.83 11.48 6.88
CA ALA A 115 2.78 12.49 6.73
C ALA A 115 1.52 12.08 7.51
N ASP A 116 1.10 10.83 7.37
CA ASP A 116 -0.11 10.31 8.01
C ASP A 116 -0.06 8.77 8.13
N ALA A 117 -0.88 8.24 9.03
CA ALA A 117 -1.12 6.80 9.17
C ALA A 117 -2.64 6.57 9.30
N MET A 118 -3.23 5.86 8.34
CA MET A 118 -4.67 5.67 8.25
C MET A 118 -5.04 4.19 8.17
N SER A 119 -6.08 3.79 8.90
CA SER A 119 -6.64 2.44 8.82
C SER A 119 -7.82 2.40 7.85
N SER A 120 -7.83 1.41 6.96
CA SER A 120 -8.96 1.16 6.07
C SER A 120 -9.93 0.14 6.68
N PRO A 121 -11.22 0.20 6.36
CA PRO A 121 -12.23 -0.75 6.88
C PRO A 121 -11.99 -2.21 6.45
N ASP A 122 -11.26 -2.43 5.36
CA ASP A 122 -10.93 -3.73 4.79
C ASP A 122 -9.65 -4.36 5.37
N GLY A 123 -9.09 -3.75 6.43
CA GLY A 123 -8.00 -4.33 7.21
C GLY A 123 -6.60 -3.97 6.70
N HIS A 124 -6.40 -2.81 6.11
CA HIS A 124 -5.06 -2.28 5.80
C HIS A 124 -4.70 -1.12 6.72
N LEU A 125 -3.40 -0.98 6.99
CA LEU A 125 -2.80 0.18 7.65
C LEU A 125 -1.89 0.89 6.63
N LEU A 126 -2.32 2.05 6.13
CA LEU A 126 -1.58 2.83 5.16
C LEU A 126 -0.66 3.82 5.87
N LEU A 127 0.62 3.80 5.53
CA LEU A 127 1.64 4.75 5.98
C LEU A 127 1.98 5.68 4.81
N PHE A 128 1.58 6.93 4.90
CA PHE A 128 1.85 7.95 3.88
C PHE A 128 3.21 8.60 4.14
N GLY A 129 4.18 8.27 3.30
CA GLY A 129 5.53 8.83 3.35
C GLY A 129 5.65 10.09 2.48
N LEU A 130 5.91 11.24 3.11
CA LEU A 130 6.17 12.50 2.41
C LEU A 130 7.66 12.61 2.08
N LEU A 131 7.97 12.78 0.81
CA LEU A 131 9.31 13.02 0.30
C LEU A 131 9.57 14.53 0.14
N PRO A 132 10.86 14.95 0.09
CA PRO A 132 11.20 16.31 -0.24
C PRO A 132 10.67 16.72 -1.62
N GLU A 133 10.17 17.95 -1.73
CA GLU A 133 9.77 18.52 -3.00
C GLU A 133 10.97 18.67 -3.94
N ARG A 134 10.77 18.40 -5.24
CA ARG A 134 11.82 18.53 -6.26
C ARG A 134 11.29 19.15 -7.56
N PRO A 135 12.16 19.69 -8.42
CA PRO A 135 11.73 20.18 -9.74
C PRO A 135 11.13 19.05 -10.58
N ALA A 136 10.00 19.28 -11.22
CA ALA A 136 9.40 18.30 -12.15
C ALA A 136 10.35 17.93 -13.30
N ALA A 137 11.20 18.87 -13.74
CA ALA A 137 12.21 18.64 -14.76
C ALA A 137 13.34 17.68 -14.33
N ALA A 138 13.47 17.37 -13.04
CA ALA A 138 14.45 16.41 -12.53
C ALA A 138 13.92 14.97 -12.49
N LEU A 139 12.64 14.76 -12.84
CA LEU A 139 12.05 13.42 -12.88
C LEU A 139 12.44 12.69 -14.18
N PRO A 140 12.56 11.33 -14.13
CA PRO A 140 12.70 10.54 -15.35
C PRO A 140 11.45 10.69 -16.21
N PRO A 141 11.50 10.42 -17.51
CA PRO A 141 10.31 10.40 -18.34
C PRO A 141 9.33 9.33 -17.85
N PRO A 142 8.00 9.58 -17.90
CA PRO A 142 7.01 8.56 -17.58
C PRO A 142 7.21 7.31 -18.44
N SER A 143 7.18 6.15 -17.80
CA SER A 143 7.29 4.85 -18.46
C SER A 143 6.25 3.89 -17.89
N ALA A 144 5.59 3.14 -18.75
CA ALA A 144 4.68 2.09 -18.32
C ALA A 144 5.46 0.93 -17.68
N THR A 145 4.84 0.31 -16.69
CA THR A 145 5.30 -0.92 -16.04
C THR A 145 4.20 -1.99 -16.14
N ASP A 146 4.40 -3.16 -15.56
CA ASP A 146 3.36 -4.19 -15.51
C ASP A 146 2.12 -3.74 -14.70
N GLU A 147 2.30 -2.79 -13.78
CA GLU A 147 1.27 -2.33 -12.83
C GLU A 147 0.72 -0.94 -13.14
N THR A 148 1.41 -0.13 -13.96
CA THR A 148 1.02 1.25 -14.24
C THR A 148 1.21 1.64 -15.71
N GLU A 149 0.38 2.59 -16.21
CA GLU A 149 0.59 3.25 -17.50
C GLU A 149 1.72 4.29 -17.46
N GLY A 150 2.37 4.45 -16.30
CA GLY A 150 3.33 5.48 -16.00
C GLY A 150 2.76 6.56 -15.08
N TRP A 151 3.65 7.46 -14.64
CA TRP A 151 3.28 8.55 -13.74
C TRP A 151 2.84 9.82 -14.49
N HIS A 152 2.02 10.62 -13.82
CA HIS A 152 1.65 11.97 -14.24
C HIS A 152 1.47 12.90 -13.03
N LEU A 153 1.17 14.18 -13.26
CA LEU A 153 1.11 15.19 -12.21
C LEU A 153 -0.33 15.53 -11.83
N LEU A 154 -0.69 15.30 -10.59
CA LEU A 154 -1.91 15.77 -9.96
C LEU A 154 -1.68 17.18 -9.38
N ARG A 155 -2.46 18.16 -9.82
CA ARG A 155 -2.26 19.58 -9.40
C ARG A 155 -3.31 20.12 -8.44
N THR A 156 -4.39 19.40 -8.29
CA THR A 156 -5.48 19.75 -7.37
C THR A 156 -6.06 18.50 -6.74
N ALA A 157 -6.61 18.64 -5.55
CA ALA A 157 -7.31 17.52 -4.92
C ALA A 157 -8.47 17.05 -5.80
N THR A 158 -8.44 15.78 -6.16
CA THR A 158 -9.51 15.09 -6.90
C THR A 158 -9.73 13.72 -6.28
N GLU A 159 -10.81 13.06 -6.66
CA GLU A 159 -11.06 11.69 -6.24
C GLU A 159 -10.05 10.74 -6.90
N LEU A 160 -9.42 9.91 -6.08
CA LEU A 160 -8.46 8.90 -6.49
C LEU A 160 -9.07 7.50 -6.36
N ALA A 161 -8.41 6.52 -6.94
CA ALA A 161 -8.85 5.12 -6.96
C ALA A 161 -9.16 4.54 -5.56
N PHE A 162 -8.45 5.04 -4.55
CA PHE A 162 -8.64 4.60 -3.17
C PHE A 162 -9.05 5.78 -2.27
N PRO A 163 -10.08 5.62 -1.43
CA PRO A 163 -10.59 6.71 -0.58
C PRO A 163 -9.51 7.35 0.30
N LEU A 164 -8.62 6.57 0.91
CA LEU A 164 -7.56 7.09 1.78
C LEU A 164 -6.47 7.84 0.98
N HIS A 165 -6.21 7.48 -0.28
CA HIS A 165 -5.36 8.26 -1.18
C HIS A 165 -5.99 9.63 -1.48
N THR A 166 -7.30 9.66 -1.69
CA THR A 166 -8.05 10.92 -1.84
C THR A 166 -7.91 11.82 -0.61
N VAL A 167 -8.04 11.25 0.59
CA VAL A 167 -7.90 11.98 1.86
C VAL A 167 -6.48 12.55 1.98
N ALA A 168 -5.46 11.74 1.72
CA ALA A 168 -4.06 12.17 1.80
C ALA A 168 -3.72 13.25 0.77
N ALA A 169 -4.13 13.08 -0.49
CA ALA A 169 -3.90 14.08 -1.54
C ALA A 169 -4.58 15.41 -1.20
N ARG A 170 -5.81 15.38 -0.69
CA ARG A 170 -6.51 16.59 -0.21
C ARG A 170 -5.76 17.25 0.93
N ALA A 171 -5.33 16.49 1.94
CA ALA A 171 -4.55 17.00 3.07
C ALA A 171 -3.25 17.68 2.61
N PHE A 172 -2.58 17.12 1.61
CA PHE A 172 -1.39 17.72 1.03
C PHE A 172 -1.69 19.08 0.39
N PHE A 173 -2.70 19.18 -0.50
CA PHE A 173 -3.05 20.45 -1.17
C PHE A 173 -3.63 21.50 -0.22
N GLU A 174 -4.17 21.09 0.92
CA GLU A 174 -4.59 21.99 2.02
C GLU A 174 -3.42 22.43 2.91
N GLY A 175 -2.18 21.98 2.63
CA GLY A 175 -1.00 22.34 3.41
C GLY A 175 -0.93 21.73 4.81
N ARG A 176 -1.61 20.60 5.05
CA ARG A 176 -1.63 19.92 6.36
C ARG A 176 -0.39 19.07 6.64
N TYR A 177 0.38 18.76 5.62
CA TYR A 177 1.63 17.99 5.74
C TYR A 177 2.84 18.94 5.63
N VAL A 178 3.23 19.53 6.75
CA VAL A 178 4.35 20.49 6.84
C VAL A 178 5.63 19.78 7.35
#